data_4e3f4dd1f044424086fdc553fdaf83af
#
_entry.id   4e3f4dd1f044424086fdc553fdaf83af
#
_cell.length_a   1.000
_cell.length_b   1.000
_cell.length_c   1.000
_cell.angle_alpha   90.00
_cell.angle_beta   90.00
_cell.angle_gamma   90.00
#
_symmetry.space_group_name_H-M   'P 1'
#
loop_
_entity.id
_entity.type
_entity.pdbx_description
1 polymer ?
#
loop_
_entity_poly.entity_id
_entity_poly.type
_entity_poly.pdbx_seq_one_letter_code
_entity_poly.pdbx_strand_id
1 'polypeptide(L)'
;MKINEVFGLGNKKGKQAAFAFGRLNPATVGHELMVEAIKQQPGDSFLFLSDRPAKLPTDPLSPIEKLDWARLSFNGIAVGLAKTALIAADRLYKMGYTDIVFVEGEDKLFPLIDRYNDVETAVHHYKFNSIKQFRLTRNPDAEDASGMSASKMRQAVLDNNFELFKSGVTQSAQPQAQAMFNKLSQVLGTQNG
;
A
#
# COMPACT_ATOMS: atom_id res chain seq x y z
N MET A 1 -12.23 -14.01 -15.61
CA MET A 1 -12.67 -13.72 -14.21
C MET A 1 -12.85 -12.22 -14.07
N LYS A 2 -14.05 -11.73 -13.78
CA LYS A 2 -14.30 -10.28 -13.68
C LYS A 2 -13.80 -9.79 -12.33
N ILE A 3 -13.15 -8.61 -12.29
CA ILE A 3 -12.58 -8.00 -11.08
C ILE A 3 -13.60 -7.93 -9.93
N ASN A 4 -14.89 -7.77 -10.23
CA ASN A 4 -15.97 -7.74 -9.24
C ASN A 4 -16.17 -9.05 -8.48
N GLU A 5 -15.77 -10.19 -9.04
CA GLU A 5 -15.88 -11.50 -8.40
C GLU A 5 -14.79 -11.73 -7.34
N VAL A 6 -13.66 -11.02 -7.47
CA VAL A 6 -12.51 -11.13 -6.54
C VAL A 6 -12.80 -10.40 -5.23
N PHE A 7 -13.63 -9.36 -5.25
CA PHE A 7 -13.90 -8.51 -4.08
C PHE A 7 -15.32 -8.65 -3.50
N GLY A 8 -16.19 -9.46 -4.09
CA GLY A 8 -17.56 -9.69 -3.60
C GLY A 8 -18.47 -8.44 -3.55
N LEU A 9 -18.15 -7.40 -4.34
CA LEU A 9 -18.77 -6.08 -4.27
C LEU A 9 -20.01 -6.00 -5.16
N GLY A 10 -21.18 -5.88 -4.55
CA GLY A 10 -22.46 -5.69 -5.24
C GLY A 10 -22.58 -4.29 -5.89
N ASN A 11 -23.18 -4.23 -7.07
CA ASN A 11 -23.47 -2.98 -7.81
C ASN A 11 -24.40 -2.06 -7.00
N LYS A 12 -23.87 -0.97 -6.43
CA LYS A 12 -24.68 0.14 -5.88
C LYS A 12 -24.32 1.45 -6.59
N LYS A 13 -25.35 2.15 -7.10
CA LYS A 13 -25.25 3.50 -7.66
C LYS A 13 -24.79 4.48 -6.57
N GLY A 14 -23.76 5.30 -6.83
CA GLY A 14 -23.24 6.25 -5.85
C GLY A 14 -22.24 5.66 -4.85
N LYS A 15 -21.42 4.71 -5.25
CA LYS A 15 -20.46 3.99 -4.41
C LYS A 15 -19.21 4.80 -4.11
N GLN A 16 -18.83 4.88 -2.83
CA GLN A 16 -17.60 5.53 -2.40
C GLN A 16 -16.49 4.53 -2.12
N ALA A 17 -15.26 4.92 -2.44
CA ALA A 17 -14.05 4.18 -2.04
C ALA A 17 -13.02 5.12 -1.42
N ALA A 18 -12.28 4.61 -0.45
CA ALA A 18 -11.06 5.23 0.04
C ALA A 18 -9.87 4.37 -0.33
N PHE A 19 -8.78 4.98 -0.76
CA PHE A 19 -7.59 4.22 -1.13
C PHE A 19 -6.29 4.97 -0.88
N ALA A 20 -5.22 4.21 -0.72
CA ALA A 20 -3.85 4.70 -0.81
C ALA A 20 -3.07 3.91 -1.86
N PHE A 21 -1.95 4.50 -2.30
CA PHE A 21 -0.99 3.87 -3.19
C PHE A 21 0.42 4.03 -2.65
N GLY A 22 1.18 2.93 -2.59
CA GLY A 22 2.54 2.97 -2.04
C GLY A 22 3.42 1.79 -2.45
N ARG A 23 4.69 1.83 -2.04
CA ARG A 23 5.64 0.72 -2.26
C ARG A 23 5.52 -0.37 -1.23
N LEU A 24 5.47 -0.01 0.05
CA LEU A 24 5.38 -0.91 1.21
C LEU A 24 6.32 -2.12 1.11
N ASN A 25 7.62 -1.87 1.05
CA ASN A 25 8.61 -2.91 0.81
C ASN A 25 9.67 -2.99 1.94
N PRO A 26 9.34 -3.70 3.03
CA PRO A 26 8.10 -4.41 3.35
C PRO A 26 6.99 -3.52 3.95
N ALA A 27 5.78 -4.09 4.13
CA ALA A 27 4.74 -3.53 5.00
C ALA A 27 5.22 -3.50 6.45
N THR A 28 4.82 -2.46 7.22
CA THR A 28 5.29 -2.24 8.61
C THR A 28 4.16 -1.75 9.49
N VAL A 29 4.33 -1.82 10.81
CA VAL A 29 3.42 -1.19 11.78
C VAL A 29 3.22 0.30 11.50
N GLY A 30 4.24 1.01 11.00
CA GLY A 30 4.10 2.40 10.60
C GLY A 30 3.15 2.64 9.41
N HIS A 31 2.82 1.60 8.62
CA HIS A 31 1.80 1.69 7.58
C HIS A 31 0.38 1.41 8.12
N GLU A 32 0.23 0.86 9.32
CA GLU A 32 -1.09 0.64 9.93
C GLU A 32 -1.86 1.95 10.11
N LEU A 33 -1.18 3.04 10.45
CA LEU A 33 -1.81 4.37 10.55
C LEU A 33 -2.49 4.79 9.24
N MET A 34 -1.85 4.51 8.11
CA MET A 34 -2.43 4.78 6.79
C MET A 34 -3.63 3.86 6.52
N VAL A 35 -3.51 2.58 6.85
CA VAL A 35 -4.59 1.60 6.67
C VAL A 35 -5.80 1.96 7.54
N GLU A 36 -5.58 2.33 8.79
CA GLU A 36 -6.66 2.78 9.68
C GLU A 36 -7.31 4.08 9.17
N ALA A 37 -6.50 5.03 8.68
CA ALA A 37 -7.03 6.24 8.08
C ALA A 37 -7.91 5.95 6.84
N ILE A 38 -7.54 4.97 6.01
CA ILE A 38 -8.38 4.52 4.89
C ILE A 38 -9.70 3.94 5.40
N LYS A 39 -9.66 3.06 6.40
CA LYS A 39 -10.84 2.40 6.97
C LYS A 39 -11.82 3.39 7.63
N GLN A 40 -11.32 4.50 8.13
CA GLN A 40 -12.13 5.57 8.72
C GLN A 40 -12.84 6.44 7.68
N GLN A 41 -12.45 6.35 6.41
CA GLN A 41 -13.12 7.09 5.35
C GLN A 41 -14.42 6.40 4.93
N PRO A 42 -15.39 7.15 4.36
CA PRO A 42 -16.60 6.55 3.83
C PRO A 42 -16.35 5.58 2.69
N GLY A 43 -17.12 4.49 2.65
CA GLY A 43 -17.13 3.53 1.55
C GLY A 43 -16.19 2.35 1.73
N ASP A 44 -15.84 1.70 0.63
CA ASP A 44 -14.98 0.52 0.63
C ASP A 44 -13.49 0.93 0.67
N SER A 45 -12.68 0.14 1.38
CA SER A 45 -11.29 0.44 1.69
C SER A 45 -10.32 -0.35 0.82
N PHE A 46 -9.38 0.35 0.16
CA PHE A 46 -8.39 -0.26 -0.74
C PHE A 46 -6.97 0.22 -0.44
N LEU A 47 -6.04 -0.70 -0.53
CA LEU A 47 -4.60 -0.42 -0.53
C LEU A 47 -3.99 -0.96 -1.82
N PHE A 48 -3.44 -0.08 -2.65
CA PHE A 48 -2.73 -0.49 -3.85
C PHE A 48 -1.22 -0.39 -3.66
N LEU A 49 -0.53 -1.48 -3.96
CA LEU A 49 0.92 -1.54 -3.94
C LEU A 49 1.48 -1.37 -5.34
N SER A 50 2.66 -0.76 -5.43
CA SER A 50 3.34 -0.58 -6.72
C SER A 50 3.68 -1.92 -7.38
N ASP A 51 3.17 -2.13 -8.60
CA ASP A 51 3.48 -3.27 -9.46
C ASP A 51 4.76 -2.98 -10.25
N ARG A 52 5.89 -2.89 -9.52
CA ARG A 52 7.23 -2.69 -10.10
C ARG A 52 8.11 -3.87 -9.73
N PRO A 53 8.97 -4.34 -10.64
CA PRO A 53 9.96 -5.35 -10.33
C PRO A 53 10.82 -4.95 -9.12
N ALA A 54 11.33 -5.95 -8.42
CA ALA A 54 12.29 -5.72 -7.34
C ALA A 54 13.49 -4.91 -7.83
N LYS A 55 13.97 -4.00 -6.97
CA LYS A 55 15.15 -3.17 -7.21
C LYS A 55 15.94 -3.01 -5.92
N LEU A 56 17.06 -3.69 -5.84
CA LEU A 56 17.95 -3.62 -4.67
C LEU A 56 18.64 -2.26 -4.57
N PRO A 57 18.94 -1.83 -3.35
CA PRO A 57 18.51 -2.36 -2.06
C PRO A 57 17.15 -1.79 -1.60
N THR A 58 16.55 -0.88 -2.34
CA THR A 58 15.43 -0.04 -1.90
C THR A 58 14.06 -0.70 -2.03
N ASP A 59 13.94 -1.68 -2.92
CA ASP A 59 12.66 -2.38 -3.22
C ASP A 59 12.93 -3.90 -3.39
N PRO A 60 13.41 -4.61 -2.33
CA PRO A 60 13.92 -5.98 -2.46
C PRO A 60 12.86 -7.03 -2.77
N LEU A 61 11.60 -6.81 -2.40
CA LEU A 61 10.53 -7.76 -2.63
C LEU A 61 9.88 -7.56 -4.00
N SER A 62 9.58 -8.66 -4.67
CA SER A 62 8.74 -8.66 -5.88
C SER A 62 7.32 -8.17 -5.60
N PRO A 63 6.54 -7.79 -6.63
CA PRO A 63 5.14 -7.37 -6.45
C PRO A 63 4.28 -8.40 -5.69
N ILE A 64 4.45 -9.68 -6.00
CA ILE A 64 3.67 -10.76 -5.36
C ILE A 64 4.07 -10.91 -3.88
N GLU A 65 5.36 -10.93 -3.58
CA GLU A 65 5.83 -11.01 -2.19
C GLU A 65 5.35 -9.81 -1.35
N LYS A 66 5.36 -8.59 -1.90
CA LYS A 66 4.78 -7.40 -1.26
C LYS A 66 3.29 -7.57 -0.98
N LEU A 67 2.57 -8.06 -1.98
CA LEU A 67 1.12 -8.27 -1.90
C LEU A 67 0.77 -9.28 -0.80
N ASP A 68 1.45 -10.42 -0.78
CA ASP A 68 1.23 -11.47 0.21
C ASP A 68 1.55 -10.97 1.62
N TRP A 69 2.68 -10.28 1.78
CA TRP A 69 3.06 -9.70 3.05
C TRP A 69 2.07 -8.62 3.54
N ALA A 70 1.60 -7.74 2.66
CA ALA A 70 0.63 -6.72 3.03
C ALA A 70 -0.74 -7.32 3.40
N ARG A 71 -1.16 -8.40 2.75
CA ARG A 71 -2.39 -9.14 3.10
C ARG A 71 -2.31 -9.81 4.46
N LEU A 72 -1.13 -10.32 4.82
CA LEU A 72 -0.88 -10.84 6.17
C LEU A 72 -0.84 -9.73 7.22
N SER A 73 -0.34 -8.55 6.84
CA SER A 73 -0.15 -7.42 7.75
C SER A 73 -1.45 -6.67 8.04
N PHE A 74 -2.37 -6.56 7.08
CA PHE A 74 -3.51 -5.65 7.18
C PHE A 74 -4.84 -6.36 6.97
N ASN A 75 -5.60 -6.50 8.05
CA ASN A 75 -6.93 -7.09 8.01
C ASN A 75 -8.01 -6.04 7.66
N GLY A 76 -9.11 -6.48 7.04
CA GLY A 76 -10.28 -5.63 6.79
C GLY A 76 -10.08 -4.57 5.71
N ILE A 77 -9.07 -4.73 4.84
CA ILE A 77 -8.83 -3.87 3.68
C ILE A 77 -8.54 -4.72 2.44
N ALA A 78 -9.04 -4.30 1.29
CA ALA A 78 -8.71 -4.96 0.03
C ALA A 78 -7.33 -4.50 -0.47
N VAL A 79 -6.40 -5.46 -0.62
CA VAL A 79 -5.04 -5.17 -1.08
C VAL A 79 -4.84 -5.67 -2.51
N GLY A 80 -4.36 -4.79 -3.39
CA GLY A 80 -4.10 -5.07 -4.80
C GLY A 80 -2.80 -4.45 -5.31
N LEU A 81 -2.44 -4.80 -6.55
CA LEU A 81 -1.28 -4.23 -7.25
C LEU A 81 -1.75 -3.20 -8.27
N ALA A 82 -1.01 -2.12 -8.47
CA ALA A 82 -1.20 -1.19 -9.57
C ALA A 82 0.15 -0.58 -10.00
N LYS A 83 0.31 -0.31 -11.29
CA LYS A 83 1.56 0.31 -11.81
C LYS A 83 1.74 1.74 -11.30
N THR A 84 0.63 2.48 -11.17
CA THR A 84 0.59 3.87 -10.71
C THR A 84 -0.69 4.14 -9.91
N ALA A 85 -0.72 5.24 -9.15
CA ALA A 85 -1.92 5.71 -8.48
C ALA A 85 -3.07 6.03 -9.45
N LEU A 86 -2.76 6.51 -10.68
CA LEU A 86 -3.75 6.77 -11.73
C LEU A 86 -4.43 5.47 -12.20
N ILE A 87 -3.64 4.39 -12.37
CA ILE A 87 -4.20 3.07 -12.71
C ILE A 87 -5.01 2.49 -11.55
N ALA A 88 -4.63 2.75 -10.30
CA ALA A 88 -5.44 2.37 -9.15
C ALA A 88 -6.80 3.09 -9.16
N ALA A 89 -6.81 4.40 -9.41
CA ALA A 89 -8.04 5.18 -9.56
C ALA A 89 -8.91 4.69 -10.73
N ASP A 90 -8.31 4.44 -11.90
CA ASP A 90 -9.00 3.88 -13.07
C ASP A 90 -9.68 2.53 -12.76
N ARG A 91 -9.01 1.66 -11.99
CA ARG A 91 -9.60 0.39 -11.56
C ARG A 91 -10.81 0.60 -10.65
N LEU A 92 -10.73 1.51 -9.69
CA LEU A 92 -11.86 1.84 -8.82
C LEU A 92 -13.04 2.38 -9.64
N TYR A 93 -12.77 3.25 -10.62
CA TYR A 93 -13.79 3.74 -11.54
C TYR A 93 -14.45 2.60 -12.33
N LYS A 94 -13.67 1.68 -12.91
CA LYS A 94 -14.17 0.49 -13.62
C LYS A 94 -14.93 -0.49 -12.72
N MET A 95 -14.69 -0.47 -11.41
CA MET A 95 -15.46 -1.20 -10.41
C MET A 95 -16.78 -0.51 -10.03
N GLY A 96 -17.08 0.66 -10.62
CA GLY A 96 -18.32 1.39 -10.43
C GLY A 96 -18.32 2.38 -9.25
N TYR A 97 -17.16 2.72 -8.70
CA TYR A 97 -17.06 3.80 -7.72
C TYR A 97 -17.20 5.15 -8.42
N THR A 98 -17.99 6.03 -7.83
CA THR A 98 -18.27 7.37 -8.36
C THR A 98 -17.59 8.47 -7.58
N ASP A 99 -17.18 8.18 -6.35
CA ASP A 99 -16.55 9.11 -5.44
C ASP A 99 -15.37 8.43 -4.74
N ILE A 100 -14.24 9.12 -4.64
CA ILE A 100 -13.05 8.58 -3.99
C ILE A 100 -12.44 9.53 -2.98
N VAL A 101 -11.84 8.93 -1.95
CA VAL A 101 -10.93 9.61 -1.01
C VAL A 101 -9.54 9.02 -1.20
N PHE A 102 -8.57 9.83 -1.58
CA PHE A 102 -7.18 9.42 -1.64
C PHE A 102 -6.49 9.76 -0.33
N VAL A 103 -6.01 8.72 0.35
CA VAL A 103 -5.26 8.84 1.60
C VAL A 103 -3.77 8.83 1.26
N GLU A 104 -3.06 9.92 1.58
CA GLU A 104 -1.63 10.01 1.34
C GLU A 104 -0.88 10.57 2.55
N GLY A 105 0.40 10.17 2.67
CA GLY A 105 1.33 10.74 3.62
C GLY A 105 2.05 11.95 3.04
N GLU A 106 3.37 11.84 2.94
CA GLU A 106 4.23 12.91 2.41
C GLU A 106 4.26 12.96 0.88
N ASP A 107 3.91 11.87 0.21
CA ASP A 107 3.83 11.80 -1.25
C ASP A 107 2.77 12.79 -1.77
N LYS A 108 3.10 13.51 -2.84
CA LYS A 108 2.22 14.52 -3.43
C LYS A 108 1.54 13.98 -4.70
N LEU A 109 0.84 12.86 -4.58
CA LEU A 109 0.16 12.19 -5.70
C LEU A 109 -1.27 12.71 -5.93
N PHE A 110 -1.90 13.27 -4.90
CA PHE A 110 -3.27 13.78 -5.00
C PHE A 110 -3.47 14.77 -6.16
N PRO A 111 -2.62 15.82 -6.34
CA PRO A 111 -2.79 16.76 -7.44
C PRO A 111 -2.74 16.09 -8.82
N LEU A 112 -2.00 14.98 -8.93
CA LEU A 112 -1.93 14.22 -10.17
C LEU A 112 -3.24 13.45 -10.42
N ILE A 113 -3.78 12.79 -9.40
CA ILE A 113 -5.04 12.06 -9.50
C ILE A 113 -6.20 12.99 -9.84
N ASP A 114 -6.28 14.14 -9.17
CA ASP A 114 -7.30 15.16 -9.40
C ASP A 114 -7.21 15.76 -10.80
N ARG A 115 -6.00 16.13 -11.24
CA ARG A 115 -5.74 16.69 -12.57
C ARG A 115 -6.17 15.79 -13.72
N TYR A 116 -6.06 14.47 -13.55
CA TYR A 116 -6.40 13.50 -14.59
C TYR A 116 -7.86 13.04 -14.53
N ASN A 117 -8.70 13.63 -13.67
CA ASN A 117 -10.13 13.35 -13.67
C ASN A 117 -10.76 13.82 -14.99
N ASP A 118 -11.50 12.93 -15.65
CA ASP A 118 -12.11 13.14 -16.99
C ASP A 118 -11.08 13.39 -18.12
N VAL A 119 -9.84 12.91 -17.95
CA VAL A 119 -8.82 12.96 -19.00
C VAL A 119 -8.57 11.57 -19.54
N GLU A 120 -8.87 11.37 -20.82
CA GLU A 120 -8.61 10.11 -21.50
C GLU A 120 -7.14 9.99 -21.90
N THR A 121 -6.53 8.87 -21.58
CA THR A 121 -5.16 8.51 -21.97
C THR A 121 -5.13 7.08 -22.52
N ALA A 122 -4.02 6.68 -23.13
CA ALA A 122 -3.85 5.31 -23.64
C ALA A 122 -3.89 4.22 -22.54
N VAL A 123 -3.70 4.59 -21.25
CA VAL A 123 -3.51 3.63 -20.15
C VAL A 123 -4.53 3.75 -19.02
N HIS A 124 -5.22 4.87 -18.90
CA HIS A 124 -6.26 5.09 -17.89
C HIS A 124 -7.27 6.15 -18.36
N HIS A 125 -8.50 5.97 -17.92
CA HIS A 125 -9.57 6.97 -17.99
C HIS A 125 -10.53 6.75 -16.83
N TYR A 126 -10.74 7.78 -16.03
CA TYR A 126 -11.73 7.80 -14.96
C TYR A 126 -12.41 9.16 -14.88
N LYS A 127 -13.65 9.14 -14.42
CA LYS A 127 -14.48 10.33 -14.22
C LYS A 127 -15.27 10.15 -12.92
N PHE A 128 -14.69 10.63 -11.83
CA PHE A 128 -15.33 10.65 -10.53
C PHE A 128 -16.15 11.93 -10.37
N ASN A 129 -17.27 11.85 -9.65
CA ASN A 129 -18.05 13.00 -9.24
C ASN A 129 -17.31 13.82 -8.18
N SER A 130 -16.53 13.14 -7.34
CA SER A 130 -15.74 13.76 -6.27
C SER A 130 -14.44 13.01 -6.05
N ILE A 131 -13.34 13.75 -5.98
CA ILE A 131 -12.03 13.27 -5.54
C ILE A 131 -11.61 14.11 -4.34
N LYS A 132 -11.46 13.48 -3.17
CA LYS A 132 -11.04 14.13 -1.93
C LYS A 132 -9.67 13.65 -1.50
N GLN A 133 -8.91 14.53 -0.87
CA GLN A 133 -7.65 14.21 -0.21
C GLN A 133 -7.88 14.03 1.29
N PHE A 134 -7.32 12.96 1.84
CA PHE A 134 -7.06 12.86 3.26
C PHE A 134 -5.56 12.80 3.49
N ARG A 135 -5.00 13.84 4.11
CA ARG A 135 -3.57 13.93 4.36
C ARG A 135 -3.22 13.39 5.73
N LEU A 136 -2.37 12.38 5.76
CA LEU A 136 -1.84 11.81 6.98
C LEU A 136 -0.58 12.58 7.40
N THR A 137 -0.60 13.16 8.59
CA THR A 137 0.61 13.72 9.18
C THR A 137 1.29 12.61 9.98
N ARG A 138 2.52 12.25 9.59
CA ARG A 138 3.35 11.30 10.33
C ARG A 138 4.50 12.06 10.99
N ASN A 139 4.89 11.61 12.17
CA ASN A 139 6.19 11.95 12.72
C ASN A 139 7.18 10.82 12.39
N PRO A 140 8.07 10.97 11.39
CA PRO A 140 9.01 9.92 11.01
C PRO A 140 10.07 9.66 12.09
N ASP A 141 10.25 10.60 13.02
CA ASP A 141 11.20 10.52 14.12
C ASP A 141 10.55 10.01 15.41
N ALA A 142 9.28 9.58 15.36
CA ALA A 142 8.62 8.98 16.51
C ALA A 142 9.41 7.74 16.97
N GLU A 143 9.72 7.67 18.26
CA GLU A 143 10.42 6.54 18.87
C GLU A 143 9.52 5.30 19.01
N ASP A 144 8.20 5.49 18.87
CA ASP A 144 7.22 4.41 18.92
C ASP A 144 7.11 3.64 17.61
N ALA A 145 6.24 2.63 17.58
CA ALA A 145 5.99 1.80 16.41
C ALA A 145 5.57 2.59 15.17
N SER A 146 4.99 3.80 15.33
CA SER A 146 4.58 4.65 14.21
C SER A 146 5.75 5.18 13.39
N GLY A 147 6.93 5.32 13.99
CA GLY A 147 8.19 5.70 13.33
C GLY A 147 8.87 4.55 12.55
N MET A 148 8.37 3.31 12.65
CA MET A 148 8.97 2.17 11.95
C MET A 148 8.65 2.23 10.45
N SER A 149 9.66 2.52 9.66
CA SER A 149 9.58 2.58 8.19
C SER A 149 10.12 1.30 7.54
N ALA A 150 9.75 1.08 6.27
CA ALA A 150 10.31 -0.01 5.47
C ALA A 150 11.85 0.08 5.35
N SER A 151 12.41 1.30 5.31
CA SER A 151 13.87 1.51 5.30
C SER A 151 14.53 1.08 6.60
N LYS A 152 13.93 1.43 7.76
CA LYS A 152 14.41 0.97 9.06
C LYS A 152 14.37 -0.55 9.17
N MET A 153 13.30 -1.20 8.68
CA MET A 153 13.23 -2.66 8.66
C MET A 153 14.28 -3.31 7.77
N ARG A 154 14.53 -2.76 6.58
CA ARG A 154 15.61 -3.26 5.72
C ARG A 154 16.98 -3.06 6.35
N GLN A 155 17.22 -1.94 7.03
CA GLN A 155 18.46 -1.72 7.78
C GLN A 155 18.62 -2.73 8.91
N ALA A 156 17.57 -3.01 9.69
CA ALA A 156 17.61 -4.05 10.73
C ALA A 156 18.00 -5.43 10.18
N VAL A 157 17.56 -5.76 8.94
CA VAL A 157 18.00 -7.00 8.25
C VAL A 157 19.50 -6.96 7.93
N LEU A 158 20.01 -5.84 7.38
CA LEU A 158 21.45 -5.68 7.07
C LEU A 158 22.32 -5.73 8.32
N ASP A 159 21.82 -5.21 9.42
CA ASP A 159 22.49 -5.23 10.74
C ASP A 159 22.32 -6.56 11.47
N ASN A 160 21.66 -7.55 10.84
CA ASN A 160 21.29 -8.84 11.44
C ASN A 160 20.55 -8.70 12.79
N ASN A 161 19.75 -7.65 12.93
CA ASN A 161 18.99 -7.33 14.14
C ASN A 161 17.52 -7.77 14.00
N PHE A 162 17.26 -9.05 14.30
CA PHE A 162 15.92 -9.63 14.20
C PHE A 162 14.91 -8.97 15.16
N GLU A 163 15.31 -8.63 16.37
CA GLU A 163 14.39 -8.03 17.36
C GLU A 163 13.89 -6.66 16.89
N LEU A 164 14.78 -5.83 16.35
CA LEU A 164 14.39 -4.56 15.75
C LEU A 164 13.49 -4.77 14.51
N PHE A 165 13.81 -5.73 13.66
CA PHE A 165 12.96 -6.08 12.52
C PHE A 165 11.57 -6.52 12.97
N LYS A 166 11.50 -7.45 13.93
CA LYS A 166 10.27 -7.99 14.49
C LYS A 166 9.38 -6.92 15.11
N SER A 167 9.96 -5.91 15.76
CA SER A 167 9.19 -4.78 16.32
C SER A 167 8.47 -3.96 15.25
N GLY A 168 8.95 -3.99 14.00
CA GLY A 168 8.33 -3.34 12.85
C GLY A 168 7.26 -4.18 12.15
N VAL A 169 7.10 -5.45 12.51
CA VAL A 169 6.09 -6.34 11.95
C VAL A 169 4.76 -6.16 12.64
N THR A 170 3.67 -6.02 11.88
CA THR A 170 2.32 -5.90 12.41
C THR A 170 1.92 -7.12 13.23
N GLN A 171 1.02 -6.96 14.20
CA GLN A 171 0.58 -8.05 15.09
C GLN A 171 0.06 -9.27 14.31
N SER A 172 -0.69 -9.05 13.24
CA SER A 172 -1.25 -10.13 12.41
C SER A 172 -0.17 -10.90 11.63
N ALA A 173 0.94 -10.25 11.28
CA ALA A 173 2.04 -10.87 10.54
C ALA A 173 3.18 -11.41 11.43
N GLN A 174 3.12 -11.21 12.75
CA GLN A 174 4.15 -11.68 13.71
C GLN A 174 4.53 -13.16 13.53
N PRO A 175 3.59 -14.10 13.29
CA PRO A 175 3.95 -15.50 13.10
C PRO A 175 4.88 -15.74 11.89
N GLN A 176 4.90 -14.83 10.93
CA GLN A 176 5.71 -14.89 9.71
C GLN A 176 6.99 -14.04 9.76
N ALA A 177 7.23 -13.33 10.88
CA ALA A 177 8.34 -12.38 11.00
C ALA A 177 9.70 -13.02 10.69
N GLN A 178 9.97 -14.24 11.21
CA GLN A 178 11.23 -14.94 10.96
C GLN A 178 11.41 -15.33 9.49
N ALA A 179 10.34 -15.80 8.84
CA ALA A 179 10.39 -16.18 7.43
C ALA A 179 10.68 -14.95 6.54
N MET A 180 10.04 -13.80 6.83
CA MET A 180 10.28 -12.56 6.10
C MET A 180 11.69 -12.02 6.35
N PHE A 181 12.18 -12.07 7.59
CA PHE A 181 13.55 -11.67 7.92
C PHE A 181 14.57 -12.49 7.13
N ASN A 182 14.43 -13.81 7.12
CA ASN A 182 15.31 -14.72 6.39
C ASN A 182 15.27 -14.45 4.88
N LYS A 183 14.07 -14.24 4.33
CA LYS A 183 13.89 -13.89 2.92
C LYS A 183 14.59 -12.58 2.56
N LEU A 184 14.39 -11.53 3.34
CA LEU A 184 15.05 -10.24 3.11
C LEU A 184 16.57 -10.33 3.30
N SER A 185 17.07 -11.10 4.29
CA SER A 185 18.49 -11.34 4.50
C SER A 185 19.11 -12.01 3.27
N GLN A 186 18.44 -13.02 2.71
CA GLN A 186 18.91 -13.68 1.49
C GLN A 186 18.99 -12.71 0.31
N VAL A 187 17.96 -11.90 0.09
CA VAL A 187 17.88 -10.99 -1.05
C VAL A 187 18.82 -9.80 -0.90
N LEU A 188 18.96 -9.23 0.30
CA LEU A 188 19.83 -8.08 0.57
C LEU A 188 21.30 -8.49 0.79
N GLY A 189 21.53 -9.69 1.34
CA GLY A 189 22.89 -10.20 1.64
C GLY A 189 23.66 -10.64 0.39
N THR A 190 23.01 -10.99 -0.71
CA THR A 190 23.67 -11.35 -1.98
C THR A 190 24.40 -10.19 -2.65
N GLN A 191 24.35 -8.98 -2.10
CA GLN A 191 25.09 -7.80 -2.60
C GLN A 191 26.50 -7.64 -2.01
N ASN A 192 26.85 -8.44 -0.99
CA ASN A 192 28.15 -8.33 -0.27
C ASN A 192 29.13 -9.45 -0.64
N GLY A 193 28.92 -10.13 -1.77
CA GLY A 193 29.78 -11.17 -2.30
C GLY A 193 30.44 -10.78 -3.62
#